data_6cedbb2d32954c88892b38879d68053d
#
_entry.id   6cedbb2d32954c88892b38879d68053d
#
_cell.length_a   1.000
_cell.length_b   1.000
_cell.length_c   1.000
_cell.angle_alpha   90.00
_cell.angle_beta   90.00
_cell.angle_gamma   90.00
#
_symmetry.space_group_name_H-M   'P 1'
#
loop_
_entity.id
_entity.type
_entity.pdbx_description
1 polymer ?
#
loop_
_entity_poly.entity_id
_entity_poly.type
_entity_poly.pdbx_seq_one_letter_code
_entity_poly.pdbx_strand_id
1 'polypeptide(L)'
;MQKLGEGGIWGLFIPGVEEGTMYKFLIYARDGRKLYKADPFANYAEYRPGTASIVTDITGFDWRDSKWMEARDKKDMNKEPMAIYECHIGSFMKHPNNGTAEGFYNYREFADRIIEYLKEMKYTHVELMGIAEHPFDGSW
;
A
#
# COMPACT_ATOMS: atom_id res chain seq x y z
N MET A 1 19.50 13.40 12.17
CA MET A 1 19.73 11.97 11.88
C MET A 1 21.21 11.68 11.95
N GLN A 2 21.59 10.51 12.43
CA GLN A 2 22.97 10.02 12.49
C GLN A 2 23.16 8.94 11.42
N LYS A 3 24.31 8.96 10.75
CA LYS A 3 24.68 7.91 9.80
C LYS A 3 24.99 6.62 10.57
N LEU A 4 24.32 5.54 10.22
CA LEU A 4 24.52 4.22 10.82
C LEU A 4 25.38 3.36 9.89
N GLY A 5 26.72 3.44 10.06
CA GLY A 5 27.66 2.69 9.24
C GLY A 5 27.82 3.25 7.81
N GLU A 6 28.44 2.46 6.93
CA GLU A 6 28.81 2.89 5.55
C GLU A 6 27.70 2.60 4.51
N GLY A 7 26.64 1.90 4.88
CA GLY A 7 25.56 1.50 3.96
C GLY A 7 24.58 2.61 3.57
N GLY A 8 24.83 3.87 3.95
CA GLY A 8 23.95 4.99 3.62
C GLY A 8 22.66 5.06 4.47
N ILE A 9 22.57 4.28 5.52
CA ILE A 9 21.42 4.26 6.44
C ILE A 9 21.56 5.38 7.48
N TRP A 10 20.48 6.07 7.73
CA TRP A 10 20.41 7.17 8.69
C TRP A 10 19.33 6.87 9.73
N GLY A 11 19.67 7.02 11.02
CA GLY A 11 18.73 6.80 12.11
C GLY A 11 18.53 8.06 12.95
N LEU A 12 17.33 8.19 13.52
CA LEU A 12 16.99 9.21 14.50
C LEU A 12 15.83 8.68 15.34
N PHE A 13 15.98 8.78 16.65
CA PHE A 13 14.87 8.57 17.58
C PHE A 13 14.31 9.93 18.00
N ILE A 14 13.02 10.10 17.90
CA ILE A 14 12.31 11.33 18.28
C ILE A 14 11.26 10.94 19.35
N PRO A 15 11.43 11.32 20.60
CA PRO A 15 10.46 11.03 21.66
C PRO A 15 9.17 11.82 21.42
N GLY A 16 8.00 11.24 21.79
CA GLY A 16 6.71 11.88 21.70
C GLY A 16 6.11 11.94 20.30
N VAL A 17 6.66 11.21 19.33
CA VAL A 17 6.01 10.98 18.03
C VAL A 17 4.97 9.89 18.20
N GLU A 18 3.71 10.22 17.97
CA GLU A 18 2.56 9.33 18.11
C GLU A 18 1.92 9.02 16.75
N GLU A 19 1.05 8.02 16.71
CA GLU A 19 0.23 7.71 15.52
C GLU A 19 -0.58 8.94 15.09
N GLY A 20 -0.66 9.17 13.78
CA GLY A 20 -1.30 10.38 13.20
C GLY A 20 -0.34 11.57 13.05
N THR A 21 0.88 11.52 13.59
CA THR A 21 1.86 12.59 13.41
C THR A 21 2.28 12.71 11.96
N MET A 22 2.13 13.91 11.38
CA MET A 22 2.60 14.21 10.02
C MET A 22 4.08 14.59 10.03
N TYR A 23 4.82 14.09 9.06
CA TYR A 23 6.25 14.38 8.93
C TYR A 23 6.72 14.44 7.48
N LYS A 24 7.86 15.09 7.29
CA LYS A 24 8.64 15.07 6.03
C LYS A 24 10.12 15.02 6.35
N PHE A 25 10.89 14.48 5.43
CA PHE A 25 12.33 14.60 5.47
C PHE A 25 12.77 15.94 4.91
N LEU A 26 13.65 16.65 5.63
CA LEU A 26 14.38 17.80 5.10
C LEU A 26 15.74 17.33 4.63
N ILE A 27 15.96 17.38 3.33
CA ILE A 27 17.21 16.96 2.69
C ILE A 27 18.00 18.22 2.33
N TYR A 28 19.24 18.30 2.80
CA TYR A 28 20.20 19.27 2.37
C TYR A 28 20.96 18.70 1.16
N ALA A 29 20.60 19.13 -0.03
CA ALA A 29 21.24 18.69 -1.25
C ALA A 29 22.67 19.26 -1.40
N ARG A 30 23.50 18.59 -2.21
CA ARG A 30 24.90 18.98 -2.42
C ARG A 30 25.06 20.40 -2.99
N ASP A 31 24.07 20.87 -3.74
CA ASP A 31 24.03 22.23 -4.34
C ASP A 31 23.47 23.31 -3.39
N GLY A 32 23.26 22.97 -2.11
CA GLY A 32 22.76 23.87 -1.06
C GLY A 32 21.24 24.00 -0.98
N ARG A 33 20.48 23.39 -1.88
CA ARG A 33 19.00 23.44 -1.82
C ARG A 33 18.48 22.63 -0.64
N LYS A 34 17.40 23.14 -0.05
CA LYS A 34 16.60 22.44 0.98
C LYS A 34 15.39 21.81 0.32
N LEU A 35 15.27 20.50 0.40
CA LEU A 35 14.21 19.72 -0.23
C LEU A 35 13.37 19.04 0.84
N TYR A 36 12.07 19.33 0.88
CA TYR A 36 11.11 18.61 1.71
C TYR A 36 10.58 17.40 0.92
N LYS A 37 10.78 16.21 1.42
CA LYS A 37 10.37 14.96 0.76
C LYS A 37 9.51 14.11 1.68
N ALA A 38 8.49 13.48 1.09
CA ALA A 38 7.77 12.40 1.75
C ALA A 38 8.69 11.21 2.03
N ASP A 39 8.33 10.38 2.97
CA ASP A 39 9.02 9.12 3.23
C ASP A 39 8.58 8.08 2.17
N PRO A 40 9.51 7.55 1.37
CA PRO A 40 9.17 6.52 0.38
C PRO A 40 8.75 5.18 0.99
N PHE A 41 8.98 4.99 2.29
CA PHE A 41 8.57 3.79 3.04
C PHE A 41 7.38 4.05 3.97
N ALA A 42 6.71 5.20 3.85
CA ALA A 42 5.52 5.48 4.65
C ALA A 42 4.39 4.51 4.32
N ASN A 43 3.70 4.05 5.36
CA ASN A 43 2.50 3.21 5.22
C ASN A 43 1.22 4.03 5.14
N TYR A 44 1.31 5.35 5.34
CA TYR A 44 0.18 6.25 5.22
C TYR A 44 0.64 7.64 4.78
N ALA A 45 -0.10 8.25 3.86
CA ALA A 45 0.18 9.58 3.32
C ALA A 45 -0.95 10.57 3.62
N GLU A 46 -0.59 11.85 3.67
CA GLU A 46 -1.54 12.94 3.76
C GLU A 46 -2.41 12.99 2.49
N TYR A 47 -3.72 13.23 2.68
CA TYR A 47 -4.62 13.41 1.55
C TYR A 47 -4.28 14.69 0.78
N ARG A 48 -4.41 14.63 -0.52
CA ARG A 48 -4.18 15.77 -1.42
C ARG A 48 -4.97 17.03 -1.02
N PRO A 49 -4.41 18.23 -1.19
CA PRO A 49 -3.13 18.55 -1.87
C PRO A 49 -1.90 18.37 -1.00
N GLY A 50 -2.03 17.82 0.19
CA GLY A 50 -0.93 17.53 1.08
C GLY A 50 0.03 16.48 0.51
N THR A 51 1.26 16.47 1.01
CA THR A 51 2.32 15.55 0.59
C THR A 51 3.18 15.07 1.75
N ALA A 52 2.65 15.13 2.98
CA ALA A 52 3.34 14.61 4.14
C ALA A 52 3.12 13.10 4.28
N SER A 53 4.04 12.45 4.94
CA SER A 53 3.87 11.10 5.45
C SER A 53 3.22 11.15 6.83
N ILE A 54 2.47 10.14 7.19
CA ILE A 54 1.77 10.04 8.47
C ILE A 54 2.26 8.80 9.21
N VAL A 55 2.62 8.97 10.48
CA VAL A 55 2.97 7.83 11.35
C VAL A 55 1.73 6.99 11.56
N THR A 56 1.82 5.71 11.26
CA THR A 56 0.72 4.75 11.46
C THR A 56 1.23 3.38 11.88
N ASP A 57 0.45 2.72 12.72
CA ASP A 57 0.70 1.34 13.11
C ASP A 57 -0.04 0.39 12.17
N ILE A 58 0.70 -0.49 11.50
CA ILE A 58 0.16 -1.53 10.61
C ILE A 58 0.14 -2.91 11.27
N THR A 59 0.53 -3.02 12.55
CA THR A 59 0.69 -4.32 13.24
C THR A 59 -0.61 -4.87 13.81
N GLY A 60 -1.65 -4.03 13.92
CA GLY A 60 -2.91 -4.38 14.57
C GLY A 60 -3.89 -5.24 13.74
N PHE A 61 -3.52 -5.71 12.55
CA PHE A 61 -4.40 -6.52 11.72
C PHE A 61 -4.44 -7.98 12.18
N ASP A 62 -5.65 -8.47 12.50
CA ASP A 62 -5.88 -9.88 12.88
C ASP A 62 -5.97 -10.76 11.62
N TRP A 63 -4.89 -11.43 11.29
CA TRP A 63 -4.81 -12.38 10.18
C TRP A 63 -5.53 -13.69 10.54
N ARG A 64 -6.62 -13.99 9.86
CA ARG A 64 -7.42 -15.22 10.07
C ARG A 64 -7.17 -16.24 8.98
N ASP A 65 -5.97 -16.33 8.49
CA ASP A 65 -5.57 -17.09 7.30
C ASP A 65 -4.73 -18.34 7.61
N SER A 66 -4.55 -18.72 8.88
CA SER A 66 -3.69 -19.82 9.32
C SER A 66 -3.95 -21.12 8.55
N LYS A 67 -5.23 -21.49 8.35
CA LYS A 67 -5.60 -22.70 7.59
C LYS A 67 -5.17 -22.62 6.12
N TRP A 68 -5.28 -21.45 5.52
CA TRP A 68 -4.84 -21.23 4.16
C TRP A 68 -3.32 -21.29 4.06
N MET A 69 -2.61 -20.69 4.99
CA MET A 69 -1.14 -20.73 5.06
C MET A 69 -0.63 -22.17 5.19
N GLU A 70 -1.22 -22.98 6.10
CA GLU A 70 -0.87 -24.40 6.26
C GLU A 70 -1.16 -25.21 4.99
N ALA A 71 -2.26 -24.94 4.30
CA ALA A 71 -2.59 -25.61 3.05
C ALA A 71 -1.64 -25.21 1.93
N ARG A 72 -1.25 -23.94 1.83
CA ARG A 72 -0.28 -23.44 0.87
C ARG A 72 1.08 -24.10 1.04
N ASP A 73 1.57 -24.22 2.27
CA ASP A 73 2.89 -24.78 2.56
C ASP A 73 3.01 -26.27 2.21
N LYS A 74 1.87 -26.98 2.10
CA LYS A 74 1.81 -28.38 1.66
C LYS A 74 1.76 -28.55 0.15
N LYS A 75 1.59 -27.46 -0.61
CA LYS A 75 1.49 -27.50 -2.08
C LYS A 75 2.84 -27.31 -2.75
N ASP A 76 3.06 -28.05 -3.82
CA ASP A 76 4.17 -27.80 -4.74
C ASP A 76 3.70 -26.78 -5.80
N MET A 77 4.00 -25.52 -5.58
CA MET A 77 3.56 -24.42 -6.46
C MET A 77 4.02 -24.58 -7.91
N ASN A 78 5.06 -25.38 -8.18
CA ASN A 78 5.52 -25.64 -9.54
C ASN A 78 4.66 -26.65 -10.29
N LYS A 79 3.76 -27.36 -9.58
CA LYS A 79 2.87 -28.38 -10.15
C LYS A 79 1.39 -27.98 -10.10
N GLU A 80 1.06 -26.92 -9.40
CA GLU A 80 -0.32 -26.43 -9.33
C GLU A 80 -0.67 -25.59 -10.57
N PRO A 81 -1.89 -25.74 -11.10
CA PRO A 81 -2.36 -24.89 -12.18
C PRO A 81 -2.49 -23.45 -11.67
N MET A 82 -2.07 -22.49 -12.50
CA MET A 82 -2.10 -21.07 -12.18
C MET A 82 -2.90 -20.30 -13.23
N ALA A 83 -3.92 -19.60 -12.78
CA ALA A 83 -4.68 -18.63 -13.57
C ALA A 83 -4.66 -17.30 -12.81
N ILE A 84 -4.03 -16.28 -13.38
CA ILE A 84 -3.81 -14.96 -12.76
C ILE A 84 -4.77 -13.97 -13.38
N TYR A 85 -5.47 -13.21 -12.55
CA TYR A 85 -6.26 -12.05 -12.96
C TYR A 85 -5.55 -10.77 -12.56
N GLU A 86 -5.07 -10.02 -13.54
CA GLU A 86 -4.45 -8.71 -13.31
C GLU A 86 -5.50 -7.62 -13.40
N CYS A 87 -5.57 -6.74 -12.40
CA CYS A 87 -6.50 -5.61 -12.44
C CYS A 87 -6.03 -4.39 -11.67
N HIS A 88 -6.54 -3.25 -12.09
CA HIS A 88 -6.44 -1.99 -11.36
C HIS A 88 -7.77 -1.72 -10.65
N ILE A 89 -7.73 -1.42 -9.33
CA ILE A 89 -8.93 -1.28 -8.49
C ILE A 89 -9.92 -0.26 -9.07
N GLY A 90 -9.41 0.90 -9.48
CA GLY A 90 -10.25 1.98 -10.02
C GLY A 90 -10.92 1.68 -11.36
N SER A 91 -10.43 0.68 -12.12
CA SER A 91 -11.00 0.31 -13.43
C SER A 91 -11.75 -1.02 -13.42
N PHE A 92 -11.70 -1.79 -12.34
CA PHE A 92 -12.33 -3.11 -12.26
C PHE A 92 -13.85 -3.04 -12.45
N MET A 93 -14.52 -2.25 -11.65
CA MET A 93 -15.96 -1.99 -11.73
C MET A 93 -16.27 -0.60 -11.22
N LYS A 94 -17.42 -0.06 -11.59
CA LYS A 94 -17.96 1.17 -11.03
C LYS A 94 -19.08 0.86 -10.04
N HIS A 95 -19.03 1.53 -8.90
CA HIS A 95 -20.11 1.47 -7.93
C HIS A 95 -21.22 2.44 -8.36
N PRO A 96 -22.43 1.96 -8.60
CA PRO A 96 -23.48 2.79 -9.18
C PRO A 96 -23.96 3.92 -8.26
N ASN A 97 -23.76 3.82 -6.95
CA ASN A 97 -24.39 4.71 -5.97
C ASN A 97 -23.52 4.99 -4.73
N ASN A 98 -22.19 5.15 -4.87
CA ASN A 98 -21.34 5.43 -3.70
C ASN A 98 -21.17 6.91 -3.37
N GLY A 99 -21.89 7.81 -4.05
CA GLY A 99 -21.85 9.24 -3.80
C GLY A 99 -20.61 9.96 -4.33
N THR A 100 -19.69 9.27 -5.01
CA THR A 100 -18.55 9.90 -5.69
C THR A 100 -18.82 10.04 -7.19
N ALA A 101 -18.32 11.13 -7.80
CA ALA A 101 -18.49 11.37 -9.23
C ALA A 101 -17.80 10.27 -10.08
N GLU A 102 -16.68 9.75 -9.59
CA GLU A 102 -15.89 8.72 -10.24
C GLU A 102 -16.49 7.32 -10.09
N GLY A 103 -17.29 7.10 -9.03
CA GLY A 103 -17.91 5.81 -8.72
C GLY A 103 -16.89 4.70 -8.44
N PHE A 104 -15.73 5.03 -7.84
CA PHE A 104 -14.73 4.02 -7.48
C PHE A 104 -15.13 3.28 -6.22
N TYR A 105 -14.84 1.98 -6.18
CA TYR A 105 -14.89 1.22 -4.93
C TYR A 105 -13.73 1.63 -4.01
N ASN A 106 -13.97 1.67 -2.70
CA ASN A 106 -12.88 1.65 -1.74
C ASN A 106 -12.29 0.24 -1.64
N TYR A 107 -11.15 0.09 -0.97
CA TYR A 107 -10.44 -1.20 -0.90
C TYR A 107 -11.27 -2.34 -0.29
N ARG A 108 -12.13 -2.05 0.69
CA ARG A 108 -12.97 -3.06 1.34
C ARG A 108 -14.12 -3.51 0.42
N GLU A 109 -14.82 -2.57 -0.18
CA GLU A 109 -15.86 -2.84 -1.17
C GLU A 109 -15.32 -3.60 -2.39
N PHE A 110 -14.13 -3.18 -2.85
CA PHE A 110 -13.44 -3.88 -3.95
C PHE A 110 -13.11 -5.32 -3.56
N ALA A 111 -12.57 -5.56 -2.35
CA ALA A 111 -12.23 -6.90 -1.88
C ALA A 111 -13.45 -7.84 -1.91
N ASP A 112 -14.60 -7.39 -1.45
CA ASP A 112 -15.82 -8.20 -1.48
C ASP A 112 -16.22 -8.56 -2.92
N ARG A 113 -16.16 -7.61 -3.84
CA ARG A 113 -16.55 -7.82 -5.23
C ARG A 113 -15.56 -8.68 -6.03
N ILE A 114 -14.27 -8.42 -5.87
CA ILE A 114 -13.23 -9.17 -6.60
C ILE A 114 -13.22 -10.63 -6.17
N ILE A 115 -13.43 -10.94 -4.88
CA ILE A 115 -13.45 -12.31 -4.37
C ILE A 115 -14.59 -13.11 -5.01
N GLU A 116 -15.78 -12.55 -5.12
CA GLU A 116 -16.92 -13.19 -5.80
C GLU A 116 -16.58 -13.49 -7.27
N TYR A 117 -16.08 -12.49 -7.98
CA TYR A 117 -15.70 -12.61 -9.38
C TYR A 117 -14.62 -13.67 -9.63
N LEU A 118 -13.55 -13.65 -8.84
CA LEU A 118 -12.44 -14.60 -8.97
C LEU A 118 -12.90 -16.04 -8.74
N LYS A 119 -13.81 -16.27 -7.76
CA LYS A 119 -14.38 -17.59 -7.48
C LYS A 119 -15.26 -18.08 -8.62
N GLU A 120 -16.13 -17.23 -9.16
CA GLU A 120 -17.00 -17.55 -10.28
C GLU A 120 -16.19 -17.90 -11.53
N MET A 121 -15.20 -17.08 -11.86
CA MET A 121 -14.31 -17.26 -13.01
C MET A 121 -13.20 -18.29 -12.80
N LYS A 122 -13.07 -18.85 -11.59
CA LYS A 122 -12.06 -19.85 -11.20
C LYS A 122 -10.60 -19.41 -11.37
N TYR A 123 -10.34 -18.12 -11.18
CA TYR A 123 -8.98 -17.63 -11.05
C TYR A 123 -8.35 -18.11 -9.74
N THR A 124 -7.06 -18.42 -9.77
CA THR A 124 -6.30 -18.90 -8.60
C THR A 124 -5.53 -17.78 -7.92
N HIS A 125 -5.18 -16.74 -8.67
CA HIS A 125 -4.38 -15.61 -8.20
C HIS A 125 -4.96 -14.29 -8.72
N VAL A 126 -4.68 -13.23 -7.99
CA VAL A 126 -4.95 -11.85 -8.43
C VAL A 126 -3.67 -11.02 -8.33
N GLU A 127 -3.40 -10.25 -9.37
CA GLU A 127 -2.34 -9.25 -9.38
C GLU A 127 -2.97 -7.86 -9.37
N LEU A 128 -2.71 -7.11 -8.29
CA LEU A 128 -3.28 -5.78 -8.10
C LEU A 128 -2.26 -4.70 -8.48
N MET A 129 -2.61 -3.89 -9.46
CA MET A 129 -1.79 -2.78 -9.92
C MET A 129 -1.92 -1.58 -8.98
N GLY A 130 -0.79 -0.94 -8.63
CA GLY A 130 -0.74 0.37 -8.02
C GLY A 130 -1.39 0.49 -6.63
N ILE A 131 -1.28 -0.53 -5.77
CA ILE A 131 -1.85 -0.50 -4.41
C ILE A 131 -0.89 -0.02 -3.32
N ALA A 132 0.38 0.20 -3.65
CA ALA A 132 1.32 0.76 -2.68
C ALA A 132 0.94 2.21 -2.35
N GLU A 133 1.05 2.57 -1.06
CA GLU A 133 0.74 3.94 -0.61
C GLU A 133 1.64 4.96 -1.32
N HIS A 134 1.04 6.04 -1.78
CA HIS A 134 1.74 7.10 -2.51
C HIS A 134 1.04 8.46 -2.30
N PRO A 135 1.80 9.56 -2.18
CA PRO A 135 1.24 10.89 -1.91
C PRO A 135 0.71 11.63 -3.15
N PHE A 136 0.80 11.03 -4.34
CA PHE A 136 0.46 11.69 -5.59
C PHE A 136 -0.43 10.82 -6.49
N ASP A 137 -1.57 11.35 -6.90
CA ASP A 137 -2.56 10.62 -7.71
C ASP A 137 -2.22 10.55 -9.20
N GLY A 138 -1.33 11.39 -9.66
CA GLY A 138 -0.92 11.41 -11.06
C GLY A 138 -0.05 10.21 -11.42
N SER A 139 -0.15 9.78 -12.65
CA SER A 139 0.77 8.80 -13.22
C SER A 139 1.88 9.50 -13.99
N TRP A 140 3.06 8.92 -13.95
CA TRP A 140 4.21 9.38 -14.71
C TRP A 140 4.36 8.56 -15.99
#